data_d68b1c981739874599de3ba201079440
#
_entry.id   d68b1c981739874599de3ba201079440
#
_cell.length_a   1.000
_cell.length_b   1.000
_cell.length_c   1.000
_cell.angle_alpha   90.00
_cell.angle_beta   90.00
_cell.angle_gamma   90.00
#
_symmetry.space_group_name_H-M   'P 1'
#
loop_
_entity.id
_entity.type
_entity.pdbx_description
1 polymer ?
#
loop_
_entity_poly.entity_id
_entity_poly.type
_entity_poly.pdbx_seq_one_letter_code
_entity_poly.pdbx_strand_id
1 'polypeptide(L)'
;MNIRESMEQREQKMLSPYAALSLCSRGRERQEEECDVRTVYQRDRDRILHSKAFRRMKDKTQVFVAPQGDHYRTRLTHTLEVSQIARTIAKALRLNEDLVEAIALGHDLGHTPFGHAGERALDAVNPDGFAHYKQSVRVAQVLEKNGEGLNLTWEVRDGILNHRTSGNPSTLEGKVVRLSDKIAYIHHDMDDAQRAGIISEDDIPVTLRMLLGYTTRERLNTVVHDVIENSLEQDTIKMSAEIYEAMMDLRALMFQNVYENPAAHKEEEKVVKMLTELYEYYVEHPEAMSKEYRELIVRGEKKEQAVCDYLSGMTDQYSIRKFREIYIPKAWEVY
;
A
#
# COMPACT_ATOMS: atom_id res chain seq x y z
N MET A 1 16.86 -20.45 26.85
CA MET A 1 16.10 -20.30 25.61
C MET A 1 14.81 -19.58 25.98
N ASN A 2 14.61 -18.37 25.43
CA ASN A 2 13.38 -17.61 25.62
C ASN A 2 12.32 -17.98 24.55
N ILE A 3 11.13 -17.35 24.59
CA ILE A 3 10.04 -17.68 23.67
C ILE A 3 10.43 -17.35 22.23
N ARG A 4 11.05 -16.20 21.98
CA ARG A 4 11.55 -15.79 20.67
C ARG A 4 12.51 -16.83 20.07
N GLU A 5 13.53 -17.23 20.83
CA GLU A 5 14.52 -18.23 20.39
C GLU A 5 13.86 -19.57 20.04
N SER A 6 12.82 -19.96 20.80
CA SER A 6 12.05 -21.17 20.49
C SER A 6 11.28 -21.03 19.17
N MET A 7 10.73 -19.84 18.85
CA MET A 7 10.03 -19.60 17.58
C MET A 7 11.01 -19.57 16.40
N GLU A 8 12.16 -18.95 16.55
CA GLU A 8 13.21 -18.94 15.52
C GLU A 8 13.73 -20.36 15.20
N GLN A 9 13.87 -21.21 16.21
CA GLN A 9 14.19 -22.63 15.99
C GLN A 9 13.07 -23.40 15.26
N ARG A 10 11.80 -23.04 15.49
CA ARG A 10 10.68 -23.63 14.74
C ARG A 10 10.70 -23.16 13.29
N GLU A 11 10.96 -21.88 13.02
CA GLU A 11 11.14 -21.37 11.65
C GLU A 11 12.18 -22.20 10.89
N GLN A 12 13.37 -22.42 11.47
CA GLN A 12 14.43 -23.23 10.86
C GLN A 12 14.02 -24.66 10.50
N LYS A 13 13.11 -25.26 11.27
CA LYS A 13 12.67 -26.65 11.05
C LYS A 13 11.50 -26.77 10.08
N MET A 14 10.64 -25.76 10.03
CA MET A 14 9.34 -25.85 9.36
C MET A 14 9.28 -25.08 8.05
N LEU A 15 10.03 -24.00 7.94
CA LEU A 15 10.00 -23.15 6.76
C LEU A 15 10.81 -23.76 5.61
N SER A 16 10.52 -23.29 4.40
CA SER A 16 11.26 -23.63 3.19
C SER A 16 12.72 -23.21 3.32
N PRO A 17 13.68 -23.92 2.70
CA PRO A 17 15.08 -23.48 2.65
C PRO A 17 15.26 -22.12 1.93
N TYR A 18 14.25 -21.66 1.19
CA TYR A 18 14.25 -20.37 0.49
C TYR A 18 13.57 -19.24 1.29
N ALA A 19 13.00 -19.54 2.47
CA ALA A 19 12.32 -18.56 3.30
C ALA A 19 13.32 -17.63 4.01
N ALA A 20 12.93 -16.39 4.21
CA ALA A 20 13.65 -15.43 5.03
C ALA A 20 13.42 -15.72 6.52
N LEU A 21 14.40 -16.35 7.17
CA LEU A 21 14.33 -16.68 8.59
C LEU A 21 14.56 -15.42 9.45
N SER A 22 13.79 -15.30 10.54
CA SER A 22 13.93 -14.18 11.49
C SER A 22 15.35 -14.10 12.09
N LEU A 23 15.94 -15.24 12.40
CA LEU A 23 17.31 -15.33 12.93
C LEU A 23 18.38 -14.84 11.93
N CYS A 24 18.10 -14.93 10.63
CA CYS A 24 19.01 -14.52 9.55
C CYS A 24 18.73 -13.12 9.00
N SER A 25 17.88 -12.34 9.67
CA SER A 25 17.57 -10.97 9.24
C SER A 25 18.84 -10.11 9.18
N ARG A 26 18.92 -9.25 8.16
CA ARG A 26 19.98 -8.25 8.03
C ARG A 26 19.85 -7.12 9.06
N GLY A 27 18.81 -7.17 9.88
CA GLY A 27 18.61 -6.31 11.03
C GLY A 27 18.04 -4.93 10.70
N ARG A 28 18.22 -4.04 11.65
CA ARG A 28 17.68 -2.68 11.69
C ARG A 28 18.79 -1.64 11.52
N GLU A 29 18.44 -0.42 11.14
CA GLU A 29 19.43 0.68 11.05
C GLU A 29 19.96 1.09 12.41
N ARG A 30 19.10 1.13 13.41
CA ARG A 30 19.48 1.43 14.79
C ARG A 30 19.39 0.16 15.62
N GLN A 31 20.49 -0.18 16.31
CA GLN A 31 20.49 -1.29 17.26
C GLN A 31 19.51 -1.02 18.40
N GLU A 32 18.83 -2.08 18.84
CA GLU A 32 17.91 -2.06 19.97
C GLU A 32 17.88 -3.43 20.64
N GLU A 33 17.41 -3.49 21.88
CA GLU A 33 17.23 -4.73 22.58
C GLU A 33 16.25 -5.65 21.86
N GLU A 34 16.61 -6.91 21.78
CA GLU A 34 15.73 -7.95 21.24
C GLU A 34 14.56 -8.22 22.20
N CYS A 35 13.40 -8.53 21.63
CA CYS A 35 12.26 -8.96 22.43
C CYS A 35 12.45 -10.42 22.84
N ASP A 36 12.09 -10.76 24.06
CA ASP A 36 12.15 -12.12 24.58
C ASP A 36 10.98 -13.01 24.09
N VAL A 37 9.92 -12.39 23.56
CA VAL A 37 8.69 -13.06 23.09
C VAL A 37 8.58 -13.08 21.58
N ARG A 38 8.79 -11.94 20.90
CA ARG A 38 8.49 -11.75 19.46
C ARG A 38 9.73 -11.79 18.59
N THR A 39 9.63 -12.46 17.44
CA THR A 39 10.66 -12.40 16.39
C THR A 39 10.77 -10.98 15.80
N VAL A 40 11.82 -10.73 15.03
CA VAL A 40 12.07 -9.39 14.45
C VAL A 40 10.94 -8.95 13.51
N TYR A 41 10.37 -9.86 12.71
CA TYR A 41 9.30 -9.55 11.78
C TYR A 41 7.95 -9.35 12.48
N GLN A 42 7.67 -10.07 13.56
CA GLN A 42 6.50 -9.81 14.41
C GLN A 42 6.56 -8.43 15.04
N ARG A 43 7.74 -7.99 15.48
CA ARG A 43 7.91 -6.62 16.00
C ARG A 43 7.64 -5.57 14.92
N ASP A 44 8.06 -5.82 13.68
CA ASP A 44 7.85 -4.89 12.57
C ASP A 44 6.36 -4.79 12.21
N ARG A 45 5.66 -5.91 12.12
CA ARG A 45 4.21 -5.94 11.95
C ARG A 45 3.51 -5.11 13.02
N ASP A 46 3.83 -5.33 14.29
CA ASP A 46 3.21 -4.62 15.41
C ASP A 46 3.49 -3.11 15.34
N ARG A 47 4.70 -2.69 14.97
CA ARG A 47 5.07 -1.28 14.80
C ARG A 47 4.25 -0.62 13.69
N ILE A 48 4.05 -1.31 12.57
CA ILE A 48 3.24 -0.84 11.45
C ILE A 48 1.79 -0.68 11.88
N LEU A 49 1.18 -1.71 12.49
CA LEU A 49 -0.20 -1.69 12.97
C LEU A 49 -0.48 -0.54 13.94
N HIS A 50 0.47 -0.22 14.81
CA HIS A 50 0.33 0.84 15.80
C HIS A 50 0.74 2.23 15.28
N SER A 51 1.16 2.37 14.02
CA SER A 51 1.54 3.65 13.42
C SER A 51 0.34 4.56 13.17
N LYS A 52 0.56 5.88 13.12
CA LYS A 52 -0.46 6.85 12.74
C LYS A 52 -0.85 6.70 11.27
N ALA A 53 0.13 6.43 10.41
CA ALA A 53 -0.09 6.26 8.98
C ALA A 53 -1.02 5.07 8.69
N PHE A 54 -0.82 3.92 9.33
CA PHE A 54 -1.69 2.76 9.18
C PHE A 54 -3.15 3.09 9.55
N ARG A 55 -3.39 3.77 10.67
CA ARG A 55 -4.74 4.18 11.07
C ARG A 55 -5.40 5.14 10.09
N ARG A 56 -4.61 6.03 9.43
CA ARG A 56 -5.14 6.97 8.44
C ARG A 56 -5.59 6.31 7.14
N MET A 57 -5.10 5.11 6.81
CA MET A 57 -5.52 4.38 5.60
C MET A 57 -7.01 4.04 5.58
N LYS A 58 -7.70 3.99 6.74
CA LYS A 58 -9.15 3.79 6.82
C LYS A 58 -9.96 4.91 6.13
N ASP A 59 -9.39 6.13 6.05
CA ASP A 59 -10.02 7.33 5.52
C ASP A 59 -9.33 7.82 4.22
N LYS A 60 -8.64 6.92 3.51
CA LYS A 60 -8.07 7.14 2.18
C LYS A 60 -8.75 6.25 1.16
N THR A 61 -9.17 6.84 0.06
CA THR A 61 -9.79 6.14 -1.08
C THR A 61 -8.84 5.13 -1.72
N GLN A 62 -9.40 4.00 -2.16
CA GLN A 62 -8.68 3.02 -2.98
C GLN A 62 -8.77 3.38 -4.47
N VAL A 63 -9.97 3.38 -5.06
CA VAL A 63 -10.20 3.62 -6.50
C VAL A 63 -11.06 4.85 -6.75
N PHE A 64 -12.27 4.88 -6.19
CA PHE A 64 -13.25 5.94 -6.49
C PHE A 64 -13.11 7.11 -5.53
N VAL A 65 -13.00 8.32 -6.07
CA VAL A 65 -12.88 9.56 -5.27
C VAL A 65 -14.13 9.77 -4.43
N ALA A 66 -13.98 9.76 -3.11
CA ALA A 66 -15.03 10.03 -2.11
C ALA A 66 -16.38 9.35 -2.42
N PRO A 67 -16.43 8.02 -2.59
CA PRO A 67 -17.67 7.33 -2.93
C PRO A 67 -18.72 7.55 -1.84
N GLN A 68 -19.97 7.77 -2.25
CA GLN A 68 -21.08 7.80 -1.31
C GLN A 68 -21.51 6.36 -1.01
N GLY A 69 -21.22 5.87 0.19
CA GLY A 69 -21.62 4.55 0.67
C GLY A 69 -20.54 3.83 1.47
N ASP A 70 -20.98 2.98 2.38
CA ASP A 70 -20.12 2.29 3.37
C ASP A 70 -19.49 1.00 2.83
N HIS A 71 -19.77 0.62 1.58
CA HIS A 71 -19.38 -0.66 0.99
C HIS A 71 -18.15 -0.58 0.06
N TYR A 72 -17.65 0.61 -0.24
CA TYR A 72 -16.46 0.78 -1.05
C TYR A 72 -15.20 0.57 -0.24
N ARG A 73 -14.18 0.03 -0.90
CA ARG A 73 -12.89 -0.26 -0.26
C ARG A 73 -12.12 1.02 0.06
N THR A 74 -11.53 1.02 1.25
CA THR A 74 -10.50 1.97 1.65
C THR A 74 -9.12 1.34 1.48
N ARG A 75 -8.07 2.14 1.56
CA ARG A 75 -6.69 1.63 1.57
C ARG A 75 -6.45 0.62 2.68
N LEU A 76 -7.08 0.80 3.84
CA LEU A 76 -6.95 -0.15 4.94
C LEU A 76 -7.54 -1.52 4.59
N THR A 77 -8.75 -1.56 4.03
CA THR A 77 -9.39 -2.83 3.65
C THR A 77 -8.63 -3.53 2.54
N HIS A 78 -8.18 -2.79 1.51
CA HIS A 78 -7.29 -3.32 0.47
C HIS A 78 -6.00 -3.93 1.06
N THR A 79 -5.32 -3.22 1.96
CA THR A 79 -4.11 -3.70 2.63
C THR A 79 -4.34 -5.01 3.39
N LEU A 80 -5.49 -5.15 4.06
CA LEU A 80 -5.86 -6.39 4.75
C LEU A 80 -6.15 -7.54 3.78
N GLU A 81 -6.79 -7.25 2.65
CA GLU A 81 -7.06 -8.23 1.58
C GLU A 81 -5.75 -8.69 0.91
N VAL A 82 -4.80 -7.78 0.64
CA VAL A 82 -3.44 -8.13 0.17
C VAL A 82 -2.75 -9.04 1.18
N SER A 83 -2.79 -8.70 2.47
CA SER A 83 -2.20 -9.50 3.54
C SER A 83 -2.83 -10.90 3.61
N GLN A 84 -4.14 -11.02 3.47
CA GLN A 84 -4.84 -12.30 3.48
C GLN A 84 -4.41 -13.20 2.32
N ILE A 85 -4.38 -12.69 1.09
CA ILE A 85 -3.94 -13.43 -0.10
C ILE A 85 -2.48 -13.84 0.04
N ALA A 86 -1.60 -12.89 0.39
CA ALA A 86 -0.17 -13.11 0.51
C ALA A 86 0.16 -14.16 1.57
N ARG A 87 -0.49 -14.12 2.74
CA ARG A 87 -0.28 -15.12 3.80
C ARG A 87 -0.80 -16.49 3.41
N THR A 88 -1.88 -16.59 2.65
CA THR A 88 -2.38 -17.87 2.13
C THR A 88 -1.33 -18.53 1.24
N ILE A 89 -0.76 -17.76 0.31
CA ILE A 89 0.31 -18.25 -0.59
C ILE A 89 1.57 -18.60 0.23
N ALA A 90 2.01 -17.70 1.10
CA ALA A 90 3.22 -17.89 1.90
C ALA A 90 3.14 -19.15 2.77
N LYS A 91 1.99 -19.40 3.41
CA LYS A 91 1.75 -20.58 4.23
C LYS A 91 1.84 -21.87 3.42
N ALA A 92 1.22 -21.91 2.23
CA ALA A 92 1.29 -23.06 1.34
C ALA A 92 2.74 -23.35 0.89
N LEU A 93 3.52 -22.30 0.61
CA LEU A 93 4.92 -22.38 0.21
C LEU A 93 5.90 -22.54 1.38
N ARG A 94 5.43 -22.58 2.62
CA ARG A 94 6.23 -22.60 3.85
C ARG A 94 7.23 -21.43 3.93
N LEU A 95 6.82 -20.24 3.49
CA LEU A 95 7.56 -19.00 3.65
C LEU A 95 7.24 -18.33 5.01
N ASN A 96 7.97 -17.29 5.37
CA ASN A 96 7.77 -16.57 6.63
C ASN A 96 6.53 -15.67 6.59
N GLU A 97 5.42 -16.16 7.18
CA GLU A 97 4.15 -15.44 7.22
C GLU A 97 4.25 -14.09 7.96
N ASP A 98 5.07 -13.98 9.01
CA ASP A 98 5.25 -12.75 9.77
C ASP A 98 5.92 -11.65 8.92
N LEU A 99 6.91 -12.02 8.10
CA LEU A 99 7.54 -11.10 7.14
C LEU A 99 6.56 -10.67 6.06
N VAL A 100 5.83 -11.62 5.48
CA VAL A 100 4.77 -11.32 4.47
C VAL A 100 3.75 -10.35 5.03
N GLU A 101 3.24 -10.59 6.24
CA GLU A 101 2.26 -9.73 6.87
C GLU A 101 2.81 -8.33 7.13
N ALA A 102 4.04 -8.22 7.65
CA ALA A 102 4.68 -6.92 7.89
C ALA A 102 4.85 -6.11 6.60
N ILE A 103 5.30 -6.73 5.50
CA ILE A 103 5.43 -6.06 4.20
C ILE A 103 4.05 -5.64 3.68
N ALA A 104 3.07 -6.56 3.69
CA ALA A 104 1.72 -6.29 3.19
C ALA A 104 1.04 -5.15 3.95
N LEU A 105 1.14 -5.10 5.28
CA LEU A 105 0.58 -4.01 6.08
C LEU A 105 1.31 -2.68 5.88
N GLY A 106 2.56 -2.71 5.47
CA GLY A 106 3.41 -1.54 5.31
C GLY A 106 3.45 -0.94 3.90
N HIS A 107 3.04 -1.69 2.86
CA HIS A 107 3.32 -1.32 1.47
C HIS A 107 2.71 0.03 1.06
N ASP A 108 1.51 0.35 1.54
CA ASP A 108 0.72 1.54 1.17
C ASP A 108 0.70 2.67 2.23
N LEU A 109 1.56 2.62 3.25
CA LEU A 109 1.60 3.63 4.32
C LEU A 109 1.80 5.06 3.81
N GLY A 110 2.54 5.23 2.73
CA GLY A 110 2.89 6.50 2.10
C GLY A 110 1.95 6.96 0.99
N HIS A 111 0.86 6.25 0.74
CA HIS A 111 -0.07 6.65 -0.31
C HIS A 111 -0.75 7.98 0.00
N THR A 112 -0.97 8.79 -1.04
CA THR A 112 -1.61 10.10 -0.95
C THR A 112 -3.11 10.00 -0.68
N PRO A 113 -3.78 11.06 -0.20
CA PRO A 113 -5.23 11.17 -0.33
C PRO A 113 -5.65 11.05 -1.80
N PHE A 114 -6.82 10.50 -2.04
CA PHE A 114 -7.40 10.25 -3.39
C PHE A 114 -6.57 9.37 -4.31
N GLY A 115 -5.82 8.44 -3.76
CA GLY A 115 -5.11 7.42 -4.50
C GLY A 115 -4.15 7.97 -5.57
N HIS A 116 -4.20 7.42 -6.77
CA HIS A 116 -3.30 7.80 -7.86
C HIS A 116 -3.50 9.23 -8.38
N ALA A 117 -4.68 9.82 -8.24
CA ALA A 117 -4.89 11.23 -8.60
C ALA A 117 -4.05 12.15 -7.71
N GLY A 118 -4.02 11.87 -6.40
CA GLY A 118 -3.17 12.60 -5.48
C GLY A 118 -1.67 12.36 -5.70
N GLU A 119 -1.28 11.13 -6.06
CA GLU A 119 0.10 10.80 -6.40
C GLU A 119 0.57 11.60 -7.63
N ARG A 120 -0.21 11.62 -8.71
CA ARG A 120 0.09 12.45 -9.89
C ARG A 120 0.20 13.94 -9.57
N ALA A 121 -0.69 14.45 -8.71
CA ALA A 121 -0.64 15.83 -8.28
C ALA A 121 0.68 16.19 -7.59
N LEU A 122 1.09 15.38 -6.59
CA LEU A 122 2.32 15.63 -5.83
C LEU A 122 3.58 15.38 -6.67
N ASP A 123 3.56 14.38 -7.57
CA ASP A 123 4.69 14.12 -8.49
C ASP A 123 4.93 15.28 -9.45
N ALA A 124 3.86 15.92 -9.92
CA ALA A 124 3.95 17.06 -10.84
C ALA A 124 4.49 18.35 -10.20
N VAL A 125 4.24 18.56 -8.91
CA VAL A 125 4.59 19.82 -8.22
C VAL A 125 5.84 19.74 -7.36
N ASN A 126 6.21 18.53 -6.87
CA ASN A 126 7.39 18.35 -6.06
C ASN A 126 8.65 18.29 -6.93
N PRO A 127 9.66 19.16 -6.74
CA PRO A 127 10.89 19.15 -7.56
C PRO A 127 11.66 17.83 -7.58
N ASP A 128 11.58 17.07 -6.48
CA ASP A 128 12.22 15.75 -6.36
C ASP A 128 11.28 14.59 -6.81
N GLY A 129 10.10 14.91 -7.36
CA GLY A 129 9.05 13.96 -7.72
C GLY A 129 8.37 13.30 -6.51
N PHE A 130 7.39 12.44 -6.77
CA PHE A 130 6.70 11.68 -5.73
C PHE A 130 6.38 10.27 -6.20
N ALA A 131 6.54 9.29 -5.30
CA ALA A 131 6.07 7.93 -5.54
C ALA A 131 5.68 7.28 -4.20
N HIS A 132 4.46 6.73 -4.12
CA HIS A 132 3.90 6.17 -2.87
C HIS A 132 4.80 5.11 -2.23
N TYR A 133 5.44 4.23 -3.02
CA TYR A 133 6.32 3.18 -2.49
C TYR A 133 7.59 3.73 -1.82
N LYS A 134 8.15 4.84 -2.34
CA LYS A 134 9.26 5.56 -1.69
C LYS A 134 8.77 6.26 -0.44
N GLN A 135 7.60 6.89 -0.53
CA GLN A 135 6.97 7.57 0.58
C GLN A 135 6.58 6.60 1.70
N SER A 136 6.17 5.35 1.38
CA SER A 136 5.89 4.33 2.39
C SER A 136 7.13 3.98 3.22
N VAL A 137 8.27 3.84 2.57
CA VAL A 137 9.55 3.65 3.27
C VAL A 137 9.92 4.90 4.08
N ARG A 138 9.74 6.11 3.53
CA ARG A 138 10.00 7.37 4.23
C ARG A 138 9.11 7.55 5.47
N VAL A 139 7.82 7.23 5.36
CA VAL A 139 6.90 7.20 6.52
C VAL A 139 7.43 6.27 7.61
N ALA A 140 7.84 5.06 7.23
CA ALA A 140 8.34 4.08 8.17
C ALA A 140 9.72 4.43 8.78
N GLN A 141 10.62 5.04 8.01
CA GLN A 141 11.98 5.33 8.47
C GLN A 141 12.14 6.68 9.15
N VAL A 142 11.33 7.69 8.74
CA VAL A 142 11.55 9.08 9.14
C VAL A 142 10.32 9.68 9.84
N LEU A 143 9.11 9.56 9.28
CA LEU A 143 7.99 10.41 9.70
C LEU A 143 7.27 9.91 10.96
N GLU A 144 7.15 8.60 11.15
CA GLU A 144 6.50 8.06 12.34
C GLU A 144 7.28 8.34 13.62
N LYS A 145 6.62 8.21 14.78
CA LYS A 145 7.20 8.46 16.10
C LYS A 145 7.89 9.83 16.22
N ASN A 146 7.23 10.87 15.72
CA ASN A 146 7.69 12.27 15.81
C ASN A 146 9.06 12.50 15.15
N GLY A 147 9.31 11.84 14.02
CA GLY A 147 10.55 12.01 13.25
C GLY A 147 11.65 11.00 13.59
N GLU A 148 11.35 9.97 14.38
CA GLU A 148 12.30 8.90 14.71
C GLU A 148 12.15 7.66 13.82
N GLY A 149 10.98 7.51 13.16
CA GLY A 149 10.65 6.35 12.36
C GLY A 149 10.39 5.08 13.17
N LEU A 150 9.95 4.04 12.49
CA LEU A 150 9.60 2.74 13.09
C LEU A 150 10.81 1.82 13.31
N ASN A 151 11.95 2.12 12.72
CA ASN A 151 13.15 1.29 12.76
C ASN A 151 12.88 -0.17 12.32
N LEU A 152 12.29 -0.34 11.13
CA LEU A 152 11.96 -1.65 10.57
C LEU A 152 13.20 -2.40 10.09
N THR A 153 13.13 -3.72 10.01
CA THR A 153 14.19 -4.57 9.43
C THR A 153 14.40 -4.24 7.95
N TRP A 154 15.56 -4.60 7.45
CA TRP A 154 15.92 -4.38 6.05
C TRP A 154 14.94 -5.10 5.10
N GLU A 155 14.55 -6.34 5.41
CA GLU A 155 13.67 -7.18 4.59
C GLU A 155 12.28 -6.56 4.43
N VAL A 156 11.73 -6.01 5.51
CA VAL A 156 10.42 -5.33 5.47
C VAL A 156 10.52 -4.06 4.62
N ARG A 157 11.58 -3.26 4.78
CA ARG A 157 11.80 -2.04 3.98
C ARG A 157 12.02 -2.34 2.50
N ASP A 158 12.81 -3.38 2.20
CA ASP A 158 13.03 -3.84 0.82
C ASP A 158 11.72 -4.30 0.17
N GLY A 159 10.91 -5.08 0.88
CA GLY A 159 9.60 -5.52 0.41
C GLY A 159 8.64 -4.35 0.15
N ILE A 160 8.56 -3.38 1.08
CA ILE A 160 7.77 -2.16 0.91
C ILE A 160 8.25 -1.34 -0.29
N LEU A 161 9.55 -1.12 -0.44
CA LEU A 161 10.12 -0.33 -1.53
C LEU A 161 9.85 -0.95 -2.91
N ASN A 162 9.88 -2.28 -2.98
CA ASN A 162 9.86 -3.03 -4.23
C ASN A 162 8.52 -3.72 -4.53
N HIS A 163 7.42 -3.39 -3.82
CA HIS A 163 6.11 -4.03 -4.05
C HIS A 163 5.49 -3.69 -5.40
N ARG A 164 5.84 -2.55 -6.00
CA ARG A 164 5.33 -2.13 -7.31
C ARG A 164 5.61 -3.13 -8.41
N THR A 165 4.82 -3.12 -9.48
CA THR A 165 4.94 -4.06 -10.63
C THR A 165 6.36 -4.14 -11.21
N SER A 166 7.07 -3.02 -11.33
CA SER A 166 8.46 -2.97 -11.85
C SER A 166 9.53 -3.20 -10.77
N GLY A 167 9.14 -3.38 -9.50
CA GLY A 167 10.07 -3.67 -8.43
C GLY A 167 10.52 -5.13 -8.42
N ASN A 168 11.61 -5.39 -7.73
CA ASN A 168 12.14 -6.76 -7.56
C ASN A 168 12.58 -6.97 -6.10
N PRO A 169 11.65 -7.35 -5.20
CA PRO A 169 11.98 -7.66 -3.82
C PRO A 169 13.03 -8.76 -3.73
N SER A 170 13.94 -8.62 -2.78
CA SER A 170 15.06 -9.56 -2.59
C SER A 170 14.63 -10.88 -1.96
N THR A 171 13.54 -10.89 -1.18
CA THR A 171 13.00 -12.10 -0.52
C THR A 171 11.82 -12.68 -1.30
N LEU A 172 11.58 -13.98 -1.17
CA LEU A 172 10.38 -14.61 -1.75
C LEU A 172 9.10 -14.06 -1.12
N GLU A 173 9.14 -13.74 0.17
CA GLU A 173 8.03 -13.11 0.89
C GLU A 173 7.65 -11.77 0.27
N GLY A 174 8.63 -10.92 -0.05
CA GLY A 174 8.39 -9.67 -0.76
C GLY A 174 7.82 -9.87 -2.16
N LYS A 175 8.29 -10.90 -2.89
CA LYS A 175 7.75 -11.28 -4.21
C LYS A 175 6.30 -11.78 -4.11
N VAL A 176 5.96 -12.53 -3.07
CA VAL A 176 4.57 -12.94 -2.79
C VAL A 176 3.69 -11.71 -2.57
N VAL A 177 4.12 -10.76 -1.73
CA VAL A 177 3.33 -9.53 -1.48
C VAL A 177 3.13 -8.74 -2.77
N ARG A 178 4.19 -8.52 -3.56
CA ARG A 178 4.10 -7.82 -4.86
C ARG A 178 3.08 -8.44 -5.81
N LEU A 179 3.02 -9.78 -5.84
CA LEU A 179 2.07 -10.49 -6.70
C LEU A 179 0.66 -10.44 -6.11
N SER A 180 0.54 -10.57 -4.79
CA SER A 180 -0.75 -10.52 -4.08
C SER A 180 -1.41 -9.15 -4.15
N ASP A 181 -0.64 -8.06 -4.11
CA ASP A 181 -1.14 -6.71 -4.34
C ASP A 181 -1.77 -6.59 -5.74
N LYS A 182 -1.06 -7.09 -6.77
CA LYS A 182 -1.59 -7.13 -8.15
C LYS A 182 -2.88 -7.96 -8.27
N ILE A 183 -2.93 -9.12 -7.65
CA ILE A 183 -4.12 -9.98 -7.62
C ILE A 183 -5.27 -9.25 -6.93
N ALA A 184 -5.00 -8.65 -5.78
CA ALA A 184 -5.99 -7.96 -4.98
C ALA A 184 -6.62 -6.80 -5.75
N TYR A 185 -5.80 -5.84 -6.27
CA TYR A 185 -6.38 -4.66 -6.89
C TYR A 185 -7.18 -5.01 -8.15
N ILE A 186 -6.73 -5.94 -9.01
CA ILE A 186 -7.48 -6.33 -10.22
C ILE A 186 -8.87 -6.86 -9.87
N HIS A 187 -8.96 -7.77 -8.89
CA HIS A 187 -10.20 -8.45 -8.58
C HIS A 187 -11.13 -7.63 -7.67
N HIS A 188 -10.57 -6.88 -6.73
CA HIS A 188 -11.34 -6.11 -5.77
C HIS A 188 -11.82 -4.79 -6.36
N ASP A 189 -11.01 -4.12 -7.17
CA ASP A 189 -11.43 -2.92 -7.90
C ASP A 189 -12.52 -3.25 -8.93
N MET A 190 -12.49 -4.46 -9.50
CA MET A 190 -13.57 -4.97 -10.35
C MET A 190 -14.88 -5.13 -9.56
N ASP A 191 -14.83 -5.71 -8.38
CA ASP A 191 -16.02 -5.87 -7.51
C ASP A 191 -16.60 -4.49 -7.13
N ASP A 192 -15.77 -3.51 -6.84
CA ASP A 192 -16.21 -2.14 -6.57
C ASP A 192 -16.77 -1.45 -7.83
N ALA A 193 -16.19 -1.69 -9.01
CA ALA A 193 -16.70 -1.17 -10.28
C ALA A 193 -18.04 -1.80 -10.68
N GLN A 194 -18.26 -3.07 -10.39
CA GLN A 194 -19.55 -3.74 -10.57
C GLN A 194 -20.61 -3.16 -9.65
N ARG A 195 -20.28 -2.89 -8.37
CA ARG A 195 -21.19 -2.20 -7.43
C ARG A 195 -21.56 -0.80 -7.89
N ALA A 196 -20.61 -0.10 -8.51
CA ALA A 196 -20.83 1.22 -9.10
C ALA A 196 -21.64 1.17 -10.41
N GLY A 197 -21.94 -0.02 -10.95
CA GLY A 197 -22.63 -0.18 -12.23
C GLY A 197 -21.82 0.25 -13.45
N ILE A 198 -20.48 0.32 -13.31
CA ILE A 198 -19.56 0.74 -14.39
C ILE A 198 -19.25 -0.45 -15.31
N ILE A 199 -19.12 -1.64 -14.75
CA ILE A 199 -18.86 -2.89 -15.45
C ILE A 199 -19.75 -4.00 -14.90
N SER A 200 -20.05 -5.00 -15.72
CA SER A 200 -20.77 -6.21 -15.32
C SER A 200 -19.96 -7.47 -15.60
N GLU A 201 -20.36 -8.62 -15.08
CA GLU A 201 -19.70 -9.90 -15.41
C GLU A 201 -19.80 -10.22 -16.91
N ASP A 202 -20.83 -9.74 -17.60
CA ASP A 202 -21.01 -9.98 -19.03
C ASP A 202 -20.07 -9.17 -19.91
N ASP A 203 -19.46 -8.11 -19.38
CA ASP A 203 -18.43 -7.32 -20.07
C ASP A 203 -17.06 -8.05 -20.08
N ILE A 204 -16.89 -9.08 -19.23
CA ILE A 204 -15.68 -9.88 -19.21
C ILE A 204 -15.74 -10.91 -20.35
N PRO A 205 -14.76 -10.94 -21.27
CA PRO A 205 -14.74 -11.93 -22.35
C PRO A 205 -14.93 -13.35 -21.85
N VAL A 206 -15.76 -14.12 -22.58
CA VAL A 206 -16.09 -15.51 -22.22
C VAL A 206 -14.83 -16.37 -22.05
N THR A 207 -13.81 -16.15 -22.88
CA THR A 207 -12.53 -16.85 -22.81
C THR A 207 -11.81 -16.63 -21.47
N LEU A 208 -11.82 -15.40 -20.95
CA LEU A 208 -11.25 -15.09 -19.64
C LEU A 208 -12.08 -15.70 -18.51
N ARG A 209 -13.42 -15.68 -18.62
CA ARG A 209 -14.30 -16.31 -17.63
C ARG A 209 -14.12 -17.83 -17.58
N MET A 210 -13.95 -18.48 -18.73
CA MET A 210 -13.67 -19.92 -18.79
C MET A 210 -12.33 -20.31 -18.16
N LEU A 211 -11.31 -19.47 -18.30
CA LEU A 211 -9.97 -19.75 -17.81
C LEU A 211 -9.80 -19.37 -16.32
N LEU A 212 -10.27 -18.19 -15.95
CA LEU A 212 -10.06 -17.65 -14.60
C LEU A 212 -11.20 -18.01 -13.64
N GLY A 213 -12.43 -18.09 -14.13
CA GLY A 213 -13.65 -18.29 -13.34
C GLY A 213 -14.72 -17.25 -13.61
N TYR A 214 -15.97 -17.58 -13.27
CA TYR A 214 -17.17 -16.77 -13.54
C TYR A 214 -17.53 -15.82 -12.39
N THR A 215 -16.86 -15.93 -11.27
CA THR A 215 -17.06 -15.07 -10.09
C THR A 215 -15.73 -14.58 -9.54
N THR A 216 -15.72 -13.47 -8.81
CA THR A 216 -14.52 -12.96 -8.13
C THR A 216 -13.88 -14.03 -7.24
N ARG A 217 -14.70 -14.83 -6.54
CA ARG A 217 -14.24 -15.94 -5.70
C ARG A 217 -13.49 -17.01 -6.52
N GLU A 218 -14.07 -17.43 -7.65
CA GLU A 218 -13.45 -18.44 -8.52
C GLU A 218 -12.16 -17.93 -9.11
N ARG A 219 -12.14 -16.70 -9.62
CA ARG A 219 -10.95 -16.06 -10.17
C ARG A 219 -9.82 -15.99 -9.16
N LEU A 220 -10.09 -15.50 -7.95
CA LEU A 220 -9.11 -15.46 -6.88
C LEU A 220 -8.56 -16.86 -6.54
N ASN A 221 -9.45 -17.85 -6.46
CA ASN A 221 -9.07 -19.22 -6.18
C ASN A 221 -8.15 -19.78 -7.27
N THR A 222 -8.52 -19.62 -8.53
CA THR A 222 -7.72 -20.08 -9.70
C THR A 222 -6.33 -19.47 -9.67
N VAL A 223 -6.23 -18.15 -9.49
CA VAL A 223 -4.95 -17.45 -9.51
C VAL A 223 -4.08 -17.81 -8.31
N VAL A 224 -4.64 -17.92 -7.12
CA VAL A 224 -3.90 -18.32 -5.91
C VAL A 224 -3.37 -19.75 -6.03
N HIS A 225 -4.18 -20.70 -6.53
CA HIS A 225 -3.75 -22.07 -6.78
C HIS A 225 -2.61 -22.11 -7.81
N ASP A 226 -2.74 -21.42 -8.94
CA ASP A 226 -1.72 -21.37 -9.98
C ASP A 226 -0.37 -20.83 -9.45
N VAL A 227 -0.39 -19.77 -8.65
CA VAL A 227 0.83 -19.23 -8.00
C VAL A 227 1.48 -20.28 -7.10
N ILE A 228 0.69 -20.95 -6.26
CA ILE A 228 1.21 -21.97 -5.33
C ILE A 228 1.82 -23.13 -6.09
N GLU A 229 1.11 -23.70 -7.05
CA GLU A 229 1.56 -24.87 -7.82
C GLU A 229 2.85 -24.58 -8.60
N ASN A 230 2.95 -23.39 -9.22
CA ASN A 230 4.13 -23.01 -10.00
C ASN A 230 5.32 -22.55 -9.16
N SER A 231 5.12 -22.25 -7.87
CA SER A 231 6.17 -21.75 -6.96
C SER A 231 6.60 -22.78 -5.91
N LEU A 232 5.88 -23.88 -5.79
CA LEU A 232 6.15 -24.89 -4.74
C LEU A 232 7.57 -25.48 -4.92
N GLU A 233 8.35 -25.45 -3.83
CA GLU A 233 9.74 -25.92 -3.79
C GLU A 233 10.69 -25.26 -4.80
N GLN A 234 10.35 -24.02 -5.24
CA GLN A 234 11.17 -23.20 -6.13
C GLN A 234 11.81 -22.04 -5.35
N ASP A 235 12.90 -21.50 -5.91
CA ASP A 235 13.56 -20.26 -5.45
C ASP A 235 12.95 -18.99 -6.09
N THR A 236 11.74 -19.11 -6.66
CA THR A 236 11.05 -18.02 -7.34
C THR A 236 9.54 -18.09 -7.09
N ILE A 237 8.88 -16.94 -7.20
CA ILE A 237 7.42 -16.81 -7.15
C ILE A 237 6.93 -16.43 -8.54
N LYS A 238 6.06 -17.27 -9.12
CA LYS A 238 5.56 -17.10 -10.49
C LYS A 238 4.16 -17.67 -10.67
N MET A 239 3.48 -17.20 -11.69
CA MET A 239 2.29 -17.82 -12.30
C MET A 239 2.69 -18.61 -13.55
N SER A 240 1.82 -19.50 -14.00
CA SER A 240 1.87 -20.02 -15.37
C SER A 240 1.72 -18.86 -16.38
N ALA A 241 2.27 -19.03 -17.57
CA ALA A 241 2.15 -17.99 -18.62
C ALA A 241 0.69 -17.72 -18.98
N GLU A 242 -0.12 -18.78 -19.08
CA GLU A 242 -1.54 -18.72 -19.45
C GLU A 242 -2.36 -17.89 -18.44
N ILE A 243 -2.25 -18.17 -17.15
CA ILE A 243 -2.98 -17.45 -16.10
C ILE A 243 -2.45 -16.02 -15.95
N TYR A 244 -1.15 -15.81 -16.10
CA TYR A 244 -0.57 -14.47 -16.07
C TYR A 244 -1.08 -13.59 -17.21
N GLU A 245 -1.12 -14.09 -18.44
CA GLU A 245 -1.64 -13.37 -19.61
C GLU A 245 -3.12 -13.04 -19.42
N ALA A 246 -3.93 -14.02 -19.02
CA ALA A 246 -5.35 -13.80 -18.75
C ALA A 246 -5.60 -12.77 -17.66
N MET A 247 -4.78 -12.76 -16.61
CA MET A 247 -4.85 -11.73 -15.56
C MET A 247 -4.43 -10.35 -16.09
N MET A 248 -3.48 -10.27 -17.02
CA MET A 248 -3.09 -9.01 -17.65
C MET A 248 -4.16 -8.48 -18.61
N ASP A 249 -4.86 -9.37 -19.33
CA ASP A 249 -6.00 -9.00 -20.17
C ASP A 249 -7.16 -8.48 -19.32
N LEU A 250 -7.44 -9.13 -18.19
CA LEU A 250 -8.44 -8.65 -17.23
C LEU A 250 -8.06 -7.26 -16.68
N ARG A 251 -6.78 -7.04 -16.38
CA ARG A 251 -6.26 -5.74 -15.97
C ARG A 251 -6.44 -4.68 -17.06
N ALA A 252 -6.16 -5.01 -18.32
CA ALA A 252 -6.34 -4.10 -19.45
C ALA A 252 -7.81 -3.69 -19.62
N LEU A 253 -8.73 -4.63 -19.45
CA LEU A 253 -10.16 -4.38 -19.46
C LEU A 253 -10.57 -3.40 -18.34
N MET A 254 -10.01 -3.57 -17.14
CA MET A 254 -10.23 -2.64 -16.02
C MET A 254 -9.71 -1.24 -16.32
N PHE A 255 -8.53 -1.13 -16.95
CA PHE A 255 -7.98 0.16 -17.35
C PHE A 255 -8.92 0.91 -18.30
N GLN A 256 -9.40 0.25 -19.34
CA GLN A 256 -10.25 0.86 -20.37
C GLN A 256 -11.64 1.28 -19.82
N ASN A 257 -12.25 0.44 -18.99
CA ASN A 257 -13.65 0.66 -18.60
C ASN A 257 -13.81 1.40 -17.26
N VAL A 258 -12.83 1.28 -16.36
CA VAL A 258 -12.92 1.80 -14.99
C VAL A 258 -11.99 2.99 -14.79
N TYR A 259 -10.69 2.80 -14.99
CA TYR A 259 -9.71 3.85 -14.66
C TYR A 259 -9.67 4.98 -15.71
N GLU A 260 -10.00 4.71 -16.98
CA GLU A 260 -10.13 5.73 -18.05
C GLU A 260 -11.56 6.25 -18.23
N ASN A 261 -12.46 5.98 -17.28
CA ASN A 261 -13.84 6.45 -17.37
C ASN A 261 -13.90 7.99 -17.26
N PRO A 262 -14.55 8.68 -18.23
CA PRO A 262 -14.61 10.16 -18.24
C PRO A 262 -15.24 10.77 -16.99
N ALA A 263 -16.19 10.07 -16.35
CA ALA A 263 -16.81 10.53 -15.10
C ALA A 263 -15.83 10.51 -13.92
N ALA A 264 -14.97 9.50 -13.87
CA ALA A 264 -13.90 9.42 -12.87
C ALA A 264 -12.85 10.51 -13.09
N HIS A 265 -12.41 10.73 -14.34
CA HIS A 265 -11.43 11.76 -14.69
C HIS A 265 -11.85 13.17 -14.27
N LYS A 266 -13.12 13.53 -14.42
CA LYS A 266 -13.61 14.85 -14.03
C LYS A 266 -13.43 15.15 -12.54
N GLU A 267 -13.61 14.16 -11.68
CA GLU A 267 -13.39 14.32 -10.24
C GLU A 267 -11.89 14.28 -9.91
N GLU A 268 -11.10 13.47 -10.61
CA GLU A 268 -9.64 13.43 -10.46
C GLU A 268 -8.96 14.75 -10.82
N GLU A 269 -9.41 15.45 -11.90
CA GLU A 269 -8.92 16.79 -12.25
C GLU A 269 -9.11 17.80 -11.11
N LYS A 270 -10.25 17.73 -10.42
CA LYS A 270 -10.50 18.59 -9.25
C LYS A 270 -9.55 18.26 -8.10
N VAL A 271 -9.26 16.97 -7.87
CA VAL A 271 -8.30 16.52 -6.86
C VAL A 271 -6.91 17.04 -7.18
N VAL A 272 -6.46 16.87 -8.43
CA VAL A 272 -5.15 17.36 -8.87
C VAL A 272 -5.02 18.86 -8.62
N LYS A 273 -6.01 19.64 -9.07
CA LYS A 273 -6.02 21.09 -8.83
C LYS A 273 -5.99 21.44 -7.35
N MET A 274 -6.84 20.80 -6.55
CA MET A 274 -6.93 21.05 -5.11
C MET A 274 -5.62 20.77 -4.38
N LEU A 275 -4.97 19.64 -4.67
CA LEU A 275 -3.71 19.28 -4.02
C LEU A 275 -2.54 20.13 -4.49
N THR A 276 -2.54 20.56 -5.77
CA THR A 276 -1.56 21.53 -6.29
C THR A 276 -1.66 22.85 -5.56
N GLU A 277 -2.86 23.42 -5.44
CA GLU A 277 -3.06 24.69 -4.71
C GLU A 277 -2.71 24.57 -3.22
N LEU A 278 -3.02 23.43 -2.57
CA LEU A 278 -2.60 23.17 -1.19
C LEU A 278 -1.08 23.08 -1.07
N TYR A 279 -0.40 22.43 -2.04
CA TYR A 279 1.06 22.33 -2.04
C TYR A 279 1.70 23.71 -2.14
N GLU A 280 1.30 24.53 -3.11
CA GLU A 280 1.80 25.89 -3.32
C GLU A 280 1.57 26.74 -2.06
N TYR A 281 0.38 26.69 -1.48
CA TYR A 281 0.08 27.39 -0.23
C TYR A 281 1.02 27.02 0.91
N TYR A 282 1.24 25.72 1.16
CA TYR A 282 2.11 25.30 2.27
C TYR A 282 3.60 25.50 2.00
N VAL A 283 4.02 25.57 0.73
CA VAL A 283 5.38 26.01 0.36
C VAL A 283 5.58 27.49 0.68
N GLU A 284 4.57 28.34 0.45
CA GLU A 284 4.60 29.78 0.78
C GLU A 284 4.41 30.02 2.29
N HIS A 285 3.59 29.18 2.96
CA HIS A 285 3.20 29.31 4.37
C HIS A 285 3.54 28.06 5.19
N PRO A 286 4.81 27.69 5.33
CA PRO A 286 5.20 26.48 6.06
C PRO A 286 4.80 26.52 7.56
N GLU A 287 4.62 27.71 8.12
CA GLU A 287 4.14 27.92 9.50
C GLU A 287 2.70 27.40 9.71
N ALA A 288 1.91 27.28 8.66
CA ALA A 288 0.54 26.77 8.70
C ALA A 288 0.47 25.23 8.80
N MET A 289 1.58 24.53 8.57
CA MET A 289 1.67 23.08 8.78
C MET A 289 1.66 22.72 10.27
N SER A 290 1.35 21.46 10.58
CA SER A 290 1.46 20.96 11.95
C SER A 290 2.92 20.97 12.43
N LYS A 291 3.10 21.10 13.75
CA LYS A 291 4.41 21.19 14.40
C LYS A 291 5.39 20.09 13.97
N GLU A 292 4.90 18.88 13.83
CA GLU A 292 5.66 17.69 13.47
C GLU A 292 6.43 17.88 12.12
N TYR A 293 5.78 18.43 11.10
CA TYR A 293 6.40 18.66 9.78
C TYR A 293 7.25 19.94 9.73
N ARG A 294 6.89 20.96 10.50
CA ARG A 294 7.75 22.16 10.65
C ARG A 294 9.11 21.81 11.30
N GLU A 295 9.09 20.89 12.26
CA GLU A 295 10.33 20.41 12.91
C GLU A 295 11.26 19.68 11.95
N LEU A 296 10.74 19.02 10.88
CA LEU A 296 11.57 18.44 9.83
C LEU A 296 12.40 19.53 9.12
N ILE A 297 11.78 20.66 8.78
CA ILE A 297 12.47 21.80 8.14
C ILE A 297 13.55 22.36 9.09
N VAL A 298 13.25 22.51 10.38
CA VAL A 298 14.22 22.98 11.38
C VAL A 298 15.43 22.01 11.50
N ARG A 299 15.19 20.72 11.29
CA ARG A 299 16.24 19.68 11.27
C ARG A 299 17.03 19.62 9.96
N GLY A 300 16.72 20.47 8.97
CA GLY A 300 17.44 20.57 7.70
C GLY A 300 16.78 19.87 6.50
N GLU A 301 15.54 19.39 6.65
CA GLU A 301 14.80 18.85 5.53
C GLU A 301 14.41 19.98 4.55
N LYS A 302 14.38 19.68 3.24
CA LYS A 302 13.87 20.60 2.24
C LYS A 302 12.40 20.95 2.54
N LYS A 303 12.05 22.21 2.40
CA LYS A 303 10.70 22.71 2.64
C LYS A 303 9.69 21.99 1.75
N GLU A 304 10.00 21.84 0.47
CA GLU A 304 9.18 21.17 -0.54
C GLU A 304 8.90 19.70 -0.16
N GLN A 305 9.92 19.00 0.34
CA GLN A 305 9.77 17.62 0.82
C GLN A 305 8.90 17.54 2.08
N ALA A 306 9.08 18.45 3.03
CA ALA A 306 8.27 18.48 4.25
C ALA A 306 6.78 18.79 3.96
N VAL A 307 6.51 19.65 2.97
CA VAL A 307 5.15 19.93 2.48
C VAL A 307 4.56 18.68 1.81
N CYS A 308 5.35 18.00 0.97
CA CYS A 308 4.95 16.76 0.32
C CYS A 308 4.61 15.67 1.36
N ASP A 309 5.45 15.52 2.39
CA ASP A 309 5.21 14.62 3.53
C ASP A 309 3.90 14.94 4.27
N TYR A 310 3.64 16.23 4.49
CA TYR A 310 2.44 16.69 5.16
C TYR A 310 1.18 16.38 4.36
N LEU A 311 1.17 16.69 3.06
CA LEU A 311 0.03 16.46 2.17
C LEU A 311 -0.21 14.97 1.95
N SER A 312 0.84 14.19 1.67
CA SER A 312 0.70 12.73 1.51
C SER A 312 0.18 12.05 2.79
N GLY A 313 0.48 12.61 3.96
CA GLY A 313 -0.02 12.14 5.24
C GLY A 313 -1.49 12.49 5.54
N MET A 314 -2.15 13.32 4.74
CA MET A 314 -3.57 13.68 4.93
C MET A 314 -4.50 12.52 4.57
N THR A 315 -5.71 12.54 5.13
CA THR A 315 -6.84 11.76 4.63
C THR A 315 -7.62 12.59 3.61
N ASP A 316 -8.48 11.95 2.81
CA ASP A 316 -9.28 12.62 1.78
C ASP A 316 -10.11 13.77 2.39
N GLN A 317 -10.84 13.47 3.44
CA GLN A 317 -11.69 14.46 4.11
C GLN A 317 -10.88 15.56 4.80
N TYR A 318 -9.68 15.25 5.30
CA TYR A 318 -8.83 16.26 5.93
C TYR A 318 -8.30 17.24 4.89
N SER A 319 -7.88 16.78 3.70
CA SER A 319 -7.42 17.65 2.61
C SER A 319 -8.54 18.54 2.06
N ILE A 320 -9.75 17.98 1.86
CA ILE A 320 -10.94 18.80 1.49
C ILE A 320 -11.21 19.88 2.53
N ARG A 321 -11.19 19.53 3.81
CA ARG A 321 -11.40 20.50 4.89
C ARG A 321 -10.36 21.59 4.88
N LYS A 322 -9.06 21.24 4.72
CA LYS A 322 -7.96 22.20 4.65
C LYS A 322 -8.10 23.14 3.47
N PHE A 323 -8.46 22.61 2.31
CA PHE A 323 -8.74 23.42 1.13
C PHE A 323 -9.87 24.43 1.38
N ARG A 324 -10.98 23.97 1.97
CA ARG A 324 -12.09 24.86 2.32
C ARG A 324 -11.69 25.94 3.32
N GLU A 325 -10.90 25.61 4.33
CA GLU A 325 -10.43 26.55 5.34
C GLU A 325 -9.58 27.68 4.73
N ILE A 326 -8.79 27.38 3.68
CA ILE A 326 -7.85 28.30 3.05
C ILE A 326 -8.51 29.10 1.93
N TYR A 327 -9.26 28.44 1.04
CA TYR A 327 -9.69 29.02 -0.22
C TYR A 327 -11.18 29.39 -0.28
N ILE A 328 -12.00 28.90 0.63
CA ILE A 328 -13.43 29.20 0.63
C ILE A 328 -13.74 30.23 1.74
N PRO A 329 -14.27 31.42 1.38
CA PRO A 329 -14.64 32.43 2.37
C PRO A 329 -15.66 31.90 3.36
N LYS A 330 -15.49 32.22 4.64
CA LYS A 330 -16.48 31.94 5.69
C LYS A 330 -17.52 33.04 5.71
N ALA A 331 -18.77 32.68 6.02
CA ALA A 331 -19.81 33.66 6.26
C ALA A 331 -19.39 34.56 7.45
N TRP A 332 -19.68 35.86 7.32
CA TRP A 332 -19.48 36.80 8.42
C TRP A 332 -20.52 36.52 9.51
N GLU A 333 -20.08 35.98 10.64
CA GLU A 333 -20.93 35.75 11.81
C GLU A 333 -20.79 36.95 12.75
N VAL A 334 -21.69 37.91 12.60
CA VAL A 334 -21.89 38.96 13.60
C VAL A 334 -23.23 38.69 14.28
N TYR A 335 -23.22 38.36 15.56
CA TYR A 335 -24.40 38.33 16.41
C TYR A 335 -24.40 39.58 17.30
#